data_c216f908ea522aa12843586a2dcb8540
#
_entry.id   c216f908ea522aa12843586a2dcb8540
#
_cell.length_a   1.000
_cell.length_b   1.000
_cell.length_c   1.000
_cell.angle_alpha   90.00
_cell.angle_beta   90.00
_cell.angle_gamma   90.00
#
_symmetry.space_group_name_H-M   'P 1'
#
loop_
_entity.id
_entity.type
_entity.pdbx_description
1 polymer ?
#
loop_
_entity_poly.entity_id
_entity_poly.type
_entity_poly.pdbx_seq_one_letter_code
_entity_poly.pdbx_strand_id
1 'polypeptide(L)'
;LMNITVRVYVSVTLVGILSAGTSWNKLTASMRTFRIPSLFIFTLDITLKYISVLGEICVDILTSVGLRSVGKNPDKAKSFSGVLGITFLKSSEMAEEMYASMCCRGFTGEYQMSKKYRLCLQDVLGILMMVCGICLFLYLNVNM
;
A
#
# COMPACT_ATOMS: atom_id res chain seq x y z
N LEU A 1 31.56 3.92 9.83
CA LEU A 1 30.97 3.71 8.49
C LEU A 1 30.47 2.27 8.33
N MET A 2 31.26 1.26 8.67
CA MET A 2 30.89 -0.18 8.56
C MET A 2 29.57 -0.52 9.26
N ASN A 3 29.37 -0.05 10.50
CA ASN A 3 28.12 -0.32 11.27
C ASN A 3 26.86 0.27 10.62
N ILE A 4 26.96 1.43 9.98
CA ILE A 4 25.82 2.06 9.31
C ILE A 4 25.44 1.26 8.07
N THR A 5 26.43 0.83 7.28
CA THR A 5 26.20 0.05 6.06
C THR A 5 25.54 -1.29 6.37
N VAL A 6 25.99 -1.99 7.41
CA VAL A 6 25.40 -3.26 7.84
C VAL A 6 23.93 -3.06 8.31
N ARG A 7 23.65 -2.01 9.09
CA ARG A 7 22.27 -1.70 9.53
C ARG A 7 21.34 -1.45 8.35
N VAL A 8 21.77 -0.64 7.39
CA VAL A 8 20.95 -0.35 6.20
C VAL A 8 20.71 -1.62 5.39
N TYR A 9 21.72 -2.44 5.19
CA TYR A 9 21.61 -3.69 4.46
C TYR A 9 20.60 -4.66 5.13
N VAL A 10 20.71 -4.84 6.45
CA VAL A 10 19.79 -5.69 7.22
C VAL A 10 18.36 -5.16 7.15
N SER A 11 18.15 -3.83 7.28
CA SER A 11 16.81 -3.24 7.20
C SER A 11 16.19 -3.45 5.82
N VAL A 12 16.92 -3.22 4.74
CA VAL A 12 16.42 -3.38 3.37
C VAL A 12 16.10 -4.84 3.07
N THR A 13 16.97 -5.79 3.48
CA THR A 13 16.70 -7.22 3.27
C THR A 13 15.48 -7.70 4.05
N LEU A 14 15.29 -7.21 5.28
CA LEU A 14 14.15 -7.59 6.13
C LEU A 14 12.82 -7.09 5.54
N VAL A 15 12.77 -5.84 5.07
CA VAL A 15 11.62 -5.26 4.36
C VAL A 15 11.36 -5.99 3.04
N GLY A 16 12.41 -6.35 2.30
CA GLY A 16 12.28 -7.11 1.05
C GLY A 16 11.67 -8.50 1.27
N ILE A 17 12.10 -9.23 2.29
CA ILE A 17 11.54 -10.55 2.64
C ILE A 17 10.08 -10.42 3.07
N LEU A 18 9.74 -9.41 3.88
CA LEU A 18 8.37 -9.15 4.31
C LEU A 18 7.46 -8.83 3.11
N SER A 19 7.91 -7.96 2.21
CA SER A 19 7.17 -7.55 1.02
C SER A 19 6.93 -8.71 0.05
N ALA A 20 7.91 -9.60 -0.13
CA ALA A 20 7.78 -10.77 -1.00
C ALA A 20 6.89 -11.87 -0.39
N GLY A 21 6.92 -12.02 0.94
CA GLY A 21 6.19 -13.09 1.64
C GLY A 21 4.75 -12.76 2.02
N THR A 22 4.38 -11.47 2.08
CA THR A 22 3.09 -11.04 2.60
C THR A 22 2.26 -10.34 1.53
N SER A 23 1.14 -10.94 1.12
CA SER A 23 0.18 -10.28 0.23
C SER A 23 -0.58 -9.17 0.96
N TRP A 24 -0.92 -8.10 0.25
CA TRP A 24 -1.65 -6.93 0.78
C TRP A 24 -2.95 -7.31 1.49
N ASN A 25 -3.68 -8.29 0.97
CA ASN A 25 -4.94 -8.76 1.57
C ASN A 25 -4.73 -9.40 2.95
N LYS A 26 -3.56 -9.99 3.22
CA LYS A 26 -3.21 -10.52 4.54
C LYS A 26 -2.86 -9.40 5.51
N LEU A 27 -2.20 -8.36 5.01
CA LEU A 27 -1.81 -7.19 5.81
C LEU A 27 -3.06 -6.43 6.29
N THR A 28 -3.99 -6.10 5.39
CA THR A 28 -5.25 -5.41 5.74
C THR A 28 -6.13 -6.25 6.67
N ALA A 29 -6.17 -7.57 6.46
CA ALA A 29 -6.89 -8.47 7.35
C ALA A 29 -6.30 -8.52 8.77
N SER A 30 -4.97 -8.45 8.90
CA SER A 30 -4.28 -8.42 10.20
C SER A 30 -4.56 -7.13 10.98
N MET A 31 -4.75 -5.99 10.31
CA MET A 31 -5.09 -4.71 10.94
C MET A 31 -6.42 -4.78 11.71
N ARG A 32 -7.34 -5.64 11.31
CA ARG A 32 -8.61 -5.85 12.02
C ARG A 32 -8.41 -6.49 13.41
N THR A 33 -7.36 -7.28 13.58
CA THR A 33 -7.02 -7.88 14.87
C THR A 33 -6.62 -6.83 15.91
N PHE A 34 -6.13 -5.67 15.47
CA PHE A 34 -5.78 -4.52 16.32
C PHE A 34 -6.98 -3.64 16.70
N ARG A 35 -8.23 -4.12 16.54
CA ARG A 35 -9.46 -3.36 16.83
C ARG A 35 -9.61 -2.04 16.06
N ILE A 36 -9.01 -1.93 14.88
CA ILE A 36 -9.17 -0.77 14.01
C ILE A 36 -10.60 -0.74 13.47
N PRO A 37 -11.26 0.43 13.38
CA PRO A 37 -12.61 0.54 12.83
C PRO A 37 -12.71 -0.06 11.43
N SER A 38 -13.80 -0.80 11.16
CA SER A 38 -14.02 -1.47 9.88
C SER A 38 -14.02 -0.51 8.69
N LEU A 39 -14.48 0.71 8.89
CA LEU A 39 -14.49 1.77 7.88
C LEU A 39 -13.07 2.13 7.40
N PHE A 40 -12.10 2.20 8.32
CA PHE A 40 -10.71 2.52 7.98
C PHE A 40 -10.08 1.42 7.13
N ILE A 41 -10.31 0.15 7.47
CA ILE A 41 -9.82 -1.01 6.72
C ILE A 41 -10.44 -1.03 5.31
N PHE A 42 -11.73 -0.75 5.22
CA PHE A 42 -12.45 -0.64 3.96
C PHE A 42 -11.87 0.45 3.06
N THR A 43 -11.62 1.65 3.61
CA THR A 43 -11.01 2.76 2.88
C THR A 43 -9.62 2.41 2.37
N LEU A 44 -8.78 1.76 3.20
CA LEU A 44 -7.46 1.29 2.78
C LEU A 44 -7.52 0.28 1.64
N ASP A 45 -8.42 -0.70 1.73
CA ASP A 45 -8.56 -1.76 0.72
C ASP A 45 -8.98 -1.19 -0.64
N ILE A 46 -9.94 -0.26 -0.64
CA ILE A 46 -10.33 0.49 -1.83
C ILE A 46 -9.17 1.33 -2.36
N THR A 47 -8.50 2.09 -1.50
CA THR A 47 -7.39 2.96 -1.91
C THR A 47 -6.29 2.16 -2.62
N LEU A 48 -5.88 1.03 -2.07
CA LEU A 48 -4.87 0.16 -2.68
C LEU A 48 -5.30 -0.38 -4.05
N LYS A 49 -6.57 -0.75 -4.19
CA LYS A 49 -7.14 -1.18 -5.47
C LYS A 49 -7.11 -0.05 -6.50
N TYR A 50 -7.53 1.15 -6.10
CA TYR A 50 -7.59 2.30 -7.01
C TYR A 50 -6.23 2.88 -7.36
N ILE A 51 -5.21 2.75 -6.51
CA ILE A 51 -3.83 3.10 -6.86
C ILE A 51 -3.37 2.34 -8.10
N SER A 52 -3.66 1.05 -8.20
CA SER A 52 -3.30 0.25 -9.38
C SER A 52 -4.05 0.71 -10.63
N VAL A 53 -5.36 0.93 -10.52
CA VAL A 53 -6.21 1.37 -11.65
C VAL A 53 -5.83 2.77 -12.11
N LEU A 54 -5.64 3.72 -11.20
CA LEU A 54 -5.18 5.07 -11.55
C LEU A 54 -3.77 5.08 -12.12
N GLY A 55 -2.92 4.16 -11.68
CA GLY A 55 -1.59 3.98 -12.24
C GLY A 55 -1.63 3.63 -13.73
N GLU A 56 -2.48 2.70 -14.14
CA GLU A 56 -2.68 2.35 -15.54
C GLU A 56 -3.19 3.56 -16.36
N ILE A 57 -4.21 4.24 -15.87
CA ILE A 57 -4.75 5.45 -16.52
C ILE A 57 -3.67 6.54 -16.66
N CYS A 58 -2.85 6.71 -15.63
CA CYS A 58 -1.77 7.70 -15.65
C CYS A 58 -0.72 7.39 -16.73
N VAL A 59 -0.36 6.11 -16.89
CA VAL A 59 0.55 5.65 -17.96
C VAL A 59 -0.05 5.90 -19.34
N ASP A 60 -1.33 5.63 -19.52
CA ASP A 60 -2.03 5.86 -20.81
C ASP A 60 -2.07 7.35 -21.17
N ILE A 61 -2.35 8.22 -20.20
CA ILE A 61 -2.32 9.67 -20.40
C ILE A 61 -0.91 10.14 -20.74
N LEU A 62 0.11 9.68 -20.01
CA LEU A 62 1.51 10.02 -20.29
C LEU A 62 1.95 9.60 -21.68
N THR A 63 1.56 8.39 -22.09
CA THR A 63 1.84 7.86 -23.43
C THR A 63 1.16 8.69 -24.51
N SER A 64 -0.10 9.06 -24.30
CA SER A 64 -0.87 9.92 -25.21
C SER A 64 -0.24 11.30 -25.36
N VAL A 65 0.21 11.91 -24.28
CA VAL A 65 0.94 13.20 -24.29
C VAL A 65 2.28 13.05 -24.99
N GLY A 66 3.00 11.95 -24.75
CA GLY A 66 4.26 11.63 -25.43
C GLY A 66 4.10 11.53 -26.95
N LEU A 67 3.06 10.87 -27.42
CA LEU A 67 2.76 10.72 -28.85
C LEU A 67 2.36 12.04 -29.54
N ARG A 68 1.68 12.92 -28.81
CA ARG A 68 1.30 14.26 -29.34
C ARG A 68 2.47 15.25 -29.33
N SER A 69 3.46 15.06 -28.48
CA SER A 69 4.64 15.93 -28.37
C SER A 69 5.77 15.49 -29.33
N VAL A 70 5.47 15.43 -30.62
CA VAL A 70 6.48 15.17 -31.67
C VAL A 70 7.31 16.45 -31.84
N GLY A 71 8.50 16.48 -31.27
CA GLY A 71 9.44 17.60 -31.35
C GLY A 71 9.88 18.10 -29.98
N LYS A 72 10.74 19.15 -30.00
CA LYS A 72 11.28 19.78 -28.79
C LYS A 72 10.16 20.51 -28.04
N ASN A 73 9.65 19.89 -26.99
CA ASN A 73 8.57 20.45 -26.18
C ASN A 73 9.19 21.47 -25.19
N PRO A 74 9.01 22.80 -25.37
CA PRO A 74 9.61 23.79 -24.48
C PRO A 74 8.98 23.81 -23.08
N ASP A 75 7.73 23.29 -22.93
CA ASP A 75 6.93 23.38 -21.69
C ASP A 75 6.61 21.99 -21.11
N LYS A 76 7.63 21.23 -20.75
CA LYS A 76 7.45 19.93 -20.05
C LYS A 76 6.64 20.07 -18.76
N ALA A 77 6.83 21.16 -18.03
CA ALA A 77 6.09 21.45 -16.80
C ALA A 77 4.59 21.63 -17.05
N LYS A 78 4.21 22.31 -18.13
CA LYS A 78 2.80 22.51 -18.50
C LYS A 78 2.13 21.20 -18.92
N SER A 79 2.84 20.36 -19.67
CA SER A 79 2.34 19.02 -20.02
C SER A 79 2.14 18.15 -18.79
N PHE A 80 3.08 18.17 -17.84
CA PHE A 80 2.98 17.41 -16.60
C PHE A 80 1.83 17.89 -15.71
N SER A 81 1.63 19.21 -15.57
CA SER A 81 0.49 19.76 -14.81
C SER A 81 -0.86 19.36 -15.44
N GLY A 82 -0.94 19.29 -16.76
CA GLY A 82 -2.11 18.80 -17.48
C GLY A 82 -2.43 17.34 -17.16
N VAL A 83 -1.41 16.47 -17.13
CA VAL A 83 -1.57 15.05 -16.75
C VAL A 83 -2.09 14.93 -15.31
N LEU A 84 -1.53 15.69 -14.37
CA LEU A 84 -2.00 15.69 -12.98
C LEU A 84 -3.46 16.14 -12.87
N GLY A 85 -3.85 17.21 -13.60
CA GLY A 85 -5.22 17.73 -13.61
C GLY A 85 -6.22 16.69 -14.13
N ILE A 86 -5.92 16.03 -15.26
CA ILE A 86 -6.78 14.99 -15.83
C ILE A 86 -6.88 13.77 -14.89
N THR A 87 -5.76 13.35 -14.31
CA THR A 87 -5.74 12.23 -13.36
C THR A 87 -6.59 12.54 -12.13
N PHE A 88 -6.52 13.76 -11.62
CA PHE A 88 -7.34 14.19 -10.48
C PHE A 88 -8.85 14.18 -10.82
N LEU A 89 -9.23 14.76 -11.96
CA LEU A 89 -10.63 14.73 -12.40
C LEU A 89 -11.13 13.31 -12.58
N LYS A 90 -10.33 12.45 -13.20
CA LYS A 90 -10.69 11.04 -13.40
C LYS A 90 -10.81 10.28 -12.08
N SER A 91 -9.96 10.57 -11.10
CA SER A 91 -10.07 9.96 -9.77
C SER A 91 -11.36 10.35 -9.04
N SER A 92 -11.79 11.62 -9.18
CA SER A 92 -13.06 12.10 -8.61
C SER A 92 -14.27 11.43 -9.27
N GLU A 93 -14.29 11.37 -10.60
CA GLU A 93 -15.35 10.67 -11.34
C GLU A 93 -15.45 9.19 -10.94
N MET A 94 -14.33 8.49 -10.88
CA MET A 94 -14.29 7.09 -10.45
C MET A 94 -14.75 6.88 -9.01
N ALA A 95 -14.48 7.82 -8.13
CA ALA A 95 -14.97 7.75 -6.74
C ALA A 95 -16.50 7.85 -6.68
N GLU A 96 -17.11 8.73 -7.46
CA GLU A 96 -18.57 8.87 -7.55
C GLU A 96 -19.23 7.63 -8.17
N GLU A 97 -18.68 7.12 -9.28
CA GLU A 97 -19.15 5.90 -9.93
C GLU A 97 -19.06 4.68 -9.01
N MET A 98 -17.96 4.56 -8.24
CA MET A 98 -17.79 3.50 -7.27
C MET A 98 -18.83 3.58 -6.17
N TYR A 99 -19.06 4.76 -5.61
CA TYR A 99 -20.06 4.96 -4.57
C TYR A 99 -21.46 4.63 -5.09
N ALA A 100 -21.83 5.09 -6.27
CA ALA A 100 -23.10 4.76 -6.90
C ALA A 100 -23.26 3.24 -7.11
N SER A 101 -22.23 2.58 -7.59
CA SER A 101 -22.20 1.12 -7.78
C SER A 101 -22.37 0.36 -6.46
N MET A 102 -21.78 0.84 -5.37
CA MET A 102 -21.95 0.25 -4.04
C MET A 102 -23.39 0.43 -3.53
N CYS A 103 -23.97 1.62 -3.71
CA CYS A 103 -25.36 1.87 -3.34
C CYS A 103 -26.34 0.94 -4.09
N CYS A 104 -26.14 0.71 -5.38
CA CYS A 104 -26.92 -0.23 -6.17
C CYS A 104 -26.83 -1.68 -5.67
N ARG A 105 -25.72 -2.04 -5.02
CA ARG A 105 -25.50 -3.37 -4.41
C ARG A 105 -26.00 -3.47 -2.98
N GLY A 106 -26.66 -2.41 -2.46
CA GLY A 106 -27.22 -2.40 -1.10
C GLY A 106 -26.18 -2.12 -0.02
N PHE A 107 -25.11 -1.38 -0.33
CA PHE A 107 -24.12 -1.01 0.66
C PHE A 107 -24.71 -0.08 1.74
N THR A 108 -24.65 -0.51 2.99
CA THR A 108 -25.21 0.19 4.16
C THR A 108 -24.15 0.88 5.01
N GLY A 109 -22.88 0.98 4.53
CA GLY A 109 -21.78 1.52 5.29
C GLY A 109 -21.05 0.48 6.18
N GLU A 110 -21.59 -0.72 6.34
CA GLU A 110 -20.93 -1.80 7.06
C GLU A 110 -20.18 -2.72 6.11
N TYR A 111 -18.86 -2.79 6.30
CA TYR A 111 -18.00 -3.69 5.54
C TYR A 111 -17.79 -5.00 6.29
N GLN A 112 -18.35 -6.09 5.74
CA GLN A 112 -18.16 -7.44 6.27
C GLN A 112 -17.14 -8.18 5.39
N MET A 113 -15.97 -8.45 5.93
CA MET A 113 -14.99 -9.31 5.26
C MET A 113 -15.42 -10.77 5.28
N SER A 114 -15.40 -11.41 4.12
CA SER A 114 -15.79 -12.83 3.95
C SER A 114 -14.85 -13.81 4.68
N LYS A 115 -13.60 -13.44 4.97
CA LYS A 115 -12.63 -14.32 5.66
C LYS A 115 -12.23 -13.75 7.01
N LYS A 116 -12.60 -14.47 8.08
CA LYS A 116 -12.06 -14.25 9.43
C LYS A 116 -10.69 -14.96 9.49
N TYR A 117 -9.61 -14.19 9.48
CA TYR A 117 -8.30 -14.76 9.80
C TYR A 117 -8.23 -15.08 11.29
N ARG A 118 -7.92 -16.34 11.62
CA ARG A 118 -7.62 -16.76 12.99
C ARG A 118 -6.11 -16.70 13.15
N LEU A 119 -5.66 -16.11 14.24
CA LEU A 119 -4.25 -16.17 14.65
C LEU A 119 -3.87 -17.64 14.78
N CYS A 120 -2.89 -18.08 14.01
CA CYS A 120 -2.35 -19.43 14.11
C CYS A 120 -1.29 -19.46 15.22
N LEU A 121 -1.13 -20.61 15.90
CA LEU A 121 -0.10 -20.79 16.92
C LEU A 121 1.31 -20.49 16.38
N GLN A 122 1.52 -20.70 15.08
CA GLN A 122 2.76 -20.40 14.37
C GLN A 122 3.08 -18.90 14.36
N ASP A 123 2.06 -18.02 14.26
CA ASP A 123 2.26 -16.57 14.26
C ASP A 123 2.73 -16.08 15.63
N VAL A 124 2.17 -16.65 16.71
CA VAL A 124 2.56 -16.35 18.10
C VAL A 124 4.01 -16.79 18.35
N LEU A 125 4.39 -17.97 17.87
CA LEU A 125 5.75 -18.49 18.00
C LEU A 125 6.76 -17.59 17.25
N GLY A 126 6.40 -17.12 16.05
CA GLY A 126 7.21 -16.20 15.27
C GLY A 126 7.45 -14.86 15.97
N ILE A 127 6.40 -14.30 16.59
CA ILE A 127 6.50 -13.06 17.36
C ILE A 127 7.40 -13.26 18.59
N LEU A 128 7.27 -14.38 19.28
CA LEU A 128 8.08 -14.71 20.45
C LEU A 128 9.57 -14.83 20.11
N MET A 129 9.88 -15.49 19.01
CA MET A 129 11.26 -15.60 18.49
C MET A 129 11.83 -14.24 18.10
N MET A 130 11.03 -13.36 17.50
CA MET A 130 11.44 -12.03 17.12
C MET A 130 11.74 -11.15 18.35
N VAL A 131 10.87 -11.18 19.35
CA VAL A 131 11.07 -10.44 20.62
C VAL A 131 12.31 -10.96 21.35
N CYS A 132 12.52 -12.28 21.43
CA CYS A 132 13.70 -12.87 22.04
C CYS A 132 14.98 -12.45 21.31
N GLY A 133 14.99 -12.42 19.97
CA GLY A 133 16.10 -11.93 19.17
C GLY A 133 16.44 -10.48 19.43
N ILE A 134 15.43 -9.61 19.55
CA ILE A 134 15.61 -8.18 19.86
C ILE A 134 16.18 -8.01 21.28
N CYS A 135 15.67 -8.72 22.27
CA CYS A 135 16.18 -8.68 23.65
C CYS A 135 17.64 -9.13 23.73
N LEU A 136 17.99 -10.20 23.02
CA LEU A 136 19.36 -10.71 22.96
C LEU A 136 20.31 -9.73 22.29
N PHE A 137 19.87 -9.09 21.21
CA PHE A 137 20.63 -8.05 20.51
C PHE A 137 20.87 -6.83 21.42
N LEU A 138 19.84 -6.36 22.11
CA LEU A 138 19.95 -5.23 23.05
C LEU A 138 20.88 -5.58 24.22
N TYR A 139 20.78 -6.80 24.76
CA TYR A 139 21.65 -7.28 25.83
C TYR A 139 23.12 -7.28 25.42
N LEU A 140 23.43 -7.78 24.21
CA LEU A 140 24.80 -7.79 23.69
C LEU A 140 25.32 -6.38 23.40
N ASN A 141 24.44 -5.47 22.91
CA ASN A 141 24.83 -4.08 22.59
C ASN A 141 25.08 -3.22 23.85
N VAL A 142 24.41 -3.53 24.97
CA VAL A 142 24.59 -2.83 26.26
C VAL A 142 25.85 -3.34 26.98
N ASN A 143 26.23 -4.59 26.75
CA ASN A 143 27.33 -5.24 27.45
C ASN A 143 28.66 -5.17 26.67
N MET A 144 28.67 -4.55 25.48
CA MET A 144 29.85 -4.27 24.63
C MET A 144 30.22 -2.79 24.61
#